data_8b83ff7f82e08ba3ceb5781aa9a8c25a
#
_entry.id   8b83ff7f82e08ba3ceb5781aa9a8c25a
#
_cell.length_a   1.000
_cell.length_b   1.000
_cell.length_c   1.000
_cell.angle_alpha   90.00
_cell.angle_beta   90.00
_cell.angle_gamma   90.00
#
_symmetry.space_group_name_H-M   'P 1'
#
loop_
_entity.id
_entity.type
_entity.pdbx_description
1 polymer ?
#
loop_
_entity_poly.entity_id
_entity_poly.type
_entity_poly.pdbx_seq_one_letter_code
_entity_poly.pdbx_strand_id
1 'polypeptide(L)'
;MKFAVFDHLDRSGPDLVRQYEERLRLVEIYEWADFHAYHVAEHHGTPLGMAPSPGLFLASVAQRTTTLRFGPLVYPLGLYHPLRLIEEICMLDTLSDGRLELGVGRGASPYEAGFFGVDPRSSVERFEEILEILIKGLGSKHLDFQGAFYKFEKVPLALQPVQRPHPPLWVATRSLDGAPHLARQGSNVALSLPRSEERRVGK
;
A
#
# COMPACT_ATOMS: atom_id res chain seq x y z
N MET A 1 3.15 -21.52 -9.43
CA MET A 1 2.35 -20.68 -8.50
C MET A 1 3.35 -19.83 -7.74
N LYS A 2 3.06 -18.54 -7.49
CA LYS A 2 3.92 -17.66 -6.70
C LYS A 2 3.31 -17.51 -5.32
N PHE A 3 4.13 -17.57 -4.28
CA PHE A 3 3.70 -17.38 -2.89
C PHE A 3 4.21 -16.04 -2.37
N ALA A 4 3.36 -15.34 -1.63
CA ALA A 4 3.70 -14.10 -0.96
C ALA A 4 3.24 -14.14 0.50
N VAL A 5 3.89 -13.35 1.34
CA VAL A 5 3.48 -13.15 2.73
C VAL A 5 2.72 -11.85 2.83
N PHE A 6 1.59 -11.86 3.52
CA PHE A 6 0.86 -10.67 3.95
C PHE A 6 0.92 -10.59 5.48
N ASP A 7 1.48 -9.50 5.98
CA ASP A 7 1.80 -9.31 7.38
C ASP A 7 1.10 -8.07 7.93
N HIS A 8 0.36 -8.21 9.02
CA HIS A 8 -0.20 -7.09 9.76
C HIS A 8 0.83 -6.42 10.68
N LEU A 9 1.93 -7.11 10.97
CA LEU A 9 2.92 -6.70 11.94
C LEU A 9 2.26 -6.39 13.31
N ASP A 10 1.39 -7.32 13.76
CA ASP A 10 0.68 -7.19 15.02
C ASP A 10 1.66 -7.11 16.19
N ARG A 11 1.30 -6.35 17.22
CA ARG A 11 2.11 -6.24 18.42
C ARG A 11 2.21 -7.60 19.14
N SER A 12 3.41 -8.14 19.21
CA SER A 12 3.68 -9.46 19.84
C SER A 12 4.20 -9.37 21.27
N GLY A 13 4.54 -8.15 21.74
CA GLY A 13 5.06 -7.95 23.08
C GLY A 13 5.40 -6.49 23.40
N PRO A 14 6.02 -6.22 24.56
CA PRO A 14 6.38 -4.87 24.97
C PRO A 14 7.61 -4.29 24.23
N ASP A 15 8.54 -5.17 23.79
CA ASP A 15 9.79 -4.77 23.16
C ASP A 15 9.62 -4.63 21.65
N LEU A 16 9.31 -3.42 21.20
CA LEU A 16 9.14 -3.11 19.78
C LEU A 16 10.47 -3.09 19.02
N VAL A 17 11.59 -2.76 19.64
CA VAL A 17 12.91 -2.77 18.98
C VAL A 17 13.22 -4.19 18.53
N ARG A 18 13.08 -5.13 19.46
CA ARG A 18 13.27 -6.55 19.18
C ARG A 18 12.26 -7.07 18.15
N GLN A 19 10.99 -6.68 18.24
CA GLN A 19 9.95 -7.10 17.32
C GLN A 19 10.25 -6.68 15.86
N TYR A 20 10.68 -5.43 15.63
CA TYR A 20 11.05 -4.98 14.28
C TYR A 20 12.26 -5.74 13.75
N GLU A 21 13.30 -5.94 14.55
CA GLU A 21 14.48 -6.70 14.13
C GLU A 21 14.14 -8.16 13.80
N GLU A 22 13.36 -8.84 14.65
CA GLU A 22 12.91 -10.20 14.40
C GLU A 22 12.06 -10.30 13.12
N ARG A 23 11.24 -9.28 12.83
CA ARG A 23 10.42 -9.25 11.62
C ARG A 23 11.28 -9.05 10.37
N LEU A 24 12.30 -8.19 10.43
CA LEU A 24 13.24 -8.02 9.32
C LEU A 24 14.04 -9.30 9.05
N ARG A 25 14.45 -10.03 10.10
CA ARG A 25 15.08 -11.36 9.94
C ARG A 25 14.14 -12.39 9.28
N LEU A 26 12.85 -12.37 9.61
CA LEU A 26 11.87 -13.21 8.93
C LEU A 26 11.75 -12.86 7.44
N VAL A 27 11.81 -11.58 7.09
CA VAL A 27 11.80 -11.14 5.68
C VAL A 27 13.03 -11.67 4.93
N GLU A 28 14.22 -11.66 5.54
CA GLU A 28 15.43 -12.28 4.97
C GLU A 28 15.24 -13.79 4.75
N ILE A 29 14.55 -14.48 5.68
CA ILE A 29 14.23 -15.91 5.55
C ILE A 29 13.24 -16.15 4.41
N TYR A 30 12.25 -15.26 4.21
CA TYR A 30 11.31 -15.35 3.09
C TYR A 30 12.03 -15.22 1.74
N GLU A 31 13.00 -14.32 1.62
CA GLU A 31 13.85 -14.23 0.43
C GLU A 31 14.65 -15.54 0.20
N TRP A 32 15.32 -16.02 1.25
CA TRP A 32 16.07 -17.29 1.18
C TRP A 32 15.19 -18.49 0.79
N ALA A 33 13.93 -18.51 1.24
CA ALA A 33 12.95 -19.55 0.93
C ALA A 33 12.21 -19.33 -0.41
N ASP A 34 12.68 -18.41 -1.25
CA ASP A 34 12.16 -18.13 -2.60
C ASP A 34 10.66 -17.69 -2.60
N PHE A 35 10.23 -16.97 -1.57
CA PHE A 35 8.94 -16.30 -1.63
C PHE A 35 8.99 -15.17 -2.67
N HIS A 36 7.89 -14.99 -3.39
CA HIS A 36 7.80 -13.98 -4.43
C HIS A 36 7.76 -12.55 -3.88
N ALA A 37 7.00 -12.33 -2.82
CA ALA A 37 6.80 -11.01 -2.25
C ALA A 37 6.47 -11.02 -0.75
N TYR A 38 6.75 -9.89 -0.11
CA TYR A 38 6.34 -9.55 1.25
C TYR A 38 5.50 -8.28 1.24
N HIS A 39 4.32 -8.34 1.79
CA HIS A 39 3.41 -7.20 1.90
C HIS A 39 3.09 -6.88 3.35
N VAL A 40 3.04 -5.59 3.69
CA VAL A 40 2.70 -5.13 5.04
C VAL A 40 1.42 -4.28 5.02
N ALA A 41 0.56 -4.51 6.01
CA ALA A 41 -0.65 -3.72 6.22
C ALA A 41 -0.33 -2.39 6.92
N GLU A 42 -1.16 -1.38 6.65
CA GLU A 42 -1.17 -0.12 7.38
C GLU A 42 -2.42 -0.03 8.26
N HIS A 43 -2.20 0.22 9.55
CA HIS A 43 -3.25 0.50 10.53
C HIS A 43 -2.80 1.56 11.53
N HIS A 44 -3.75 2.31 12.09
CA HIS A 44 -3.50 3.41 12.99
C HIS A 44 -4.27 3.27 14.31
N GLY A 45 -3.62 3.69 15.41
CA GLY A 45 -4.25 3.73 16.73
C GLY A 45 -4.65 2.36 17.31
N THR A 46 -4.05 1.28 16.82
CA THR A 46 -4.39 -0.09 17.19
C THR A 46 -3.13 -0.96 17.34
N PRO A 47 -3.12 -1.97 18.23
CA PRO A 47 -2.04 -2.94 18.31
C PRO A 47 -2.03 -3.96 17.14
N LEU A 48 -3.02 -3.93 16.26
CA LEU A 48 -3.17 -4.83 15.10
C LEU A 48 -2.30 -4.42 13.90
N GLY A 49 -1.45 -3.41 14.03
CA GLY A 49 -0.55 -2.99 12.98
C GLY A 49 0.49 -2.04 13.51
N MET A 50 1.71 -2.54 13.69
CA MET A 50 2.83 -1.74 14.17
C MET A 50 3.65 -1.13 13.03
N ALA A 51 3.08 -1.05 11.82
CA ALA A 51 3.64 -0.33 10.68
C ALA A 51 2.70 0.82 10.23
N PRO A 52 2.43 1.83 11.09
CA PRO A 52 1.54 2.95 10.74
C PRO A 52 2.16 3.87 9.68
N SER A 53 3.43 3.71 9.37
CA SER A 53 4.12 4.29 8.23
C SER A 53 4.84 3.17 7.49
N PRO A 54 4.12 2.42 6.64
CA PRO A 54 4.66 1.23 6.00
C PRO A 54 5.91 1.54 5.17
N GLY A 55 6.00 2.72 4.55
CA GLY A 55 7.18 3.14 3.79
C GLY A 55 8.48 3.13 4.61
N LEU A 56 8.44 3.49 5.91
CA LEU A 56 9.63 3.43 6.78
C LEU A 56 10.10 1.98 7.00
N PHE A 57 9.16 1.07 7.27
CA PHE A 57 9.49 -0.34 7.45
C PHE A 57 9.95 -0.98 6.14
N LEU A 58 9.26 -0.69 5.03
CA LEU A 58 9.59 -1.20 3.71
C LEU A 58 10.93 -0.68 3.18
N ALA A 59 11.36 0.54 3.55
CA ALA A 59 12.71 1.01 3.26
C ALA A 59 13.78 0.14 3.94
N SER A 60 13.52 -0.33 5.16
CA SER A 60 14.39 -1.28 5.86
C SER A 60 14.38 -2.66 5.19
N VAL A 61 13.21 -3.14 4.74
CA VAL A 61 13.08 -4.37 3.94
C VAL A 61 13.91 -4.27 2.66
N ALA A 62 13.83 -3.14 1.95
CA ALA A 62 14.59 -2.91 0.72
C ALA A 62 16.11 -3.05 0.91
N GLN A 63 16.63 -2.64 2.07
CA GLN A 63 18.06 -2.72 2.39
C GLN A 63 18.50 -4.08 2.95
N ARG A 64 17.55 -4.92 3.39
CA ARG A 64 17.83 -6.27 3.92
C ARG A 64 17.67 -7.38 2.87
N THR A 65 17.08 -7.06 1.72
CA THR A 65 16.76 -8.01 0.65
C THR A 65 17.30 -7.53 -0.70
N THR A 66 17.48 -8.45 -1.63
CA THR A 66 18.05 -8.17 -2.97
C THR A 66 17.14 -8.59 -4.12
N THR A 67 16.30 -9.60 -3.91
CA THR A 67 15.42 -10.18 -4.94
C THR A 67 13.96 -10.20 -4.55
N LEU A 68 13.64 -10.28 -3.25
CA LEU A 68 12.28 -10.32 -2.75
C LEU A 68 11.53 -9.03 -3.15
N ARG A 69 10.40 -9.19 -3.82
CA ARG A 69 9.49 -8.06 -4.05
C ARG A 69 8.78 -7.71 -2.74
N PHE A 70 8.36 -6.46 -2.60
CA PHE A 70 7.66 -6.03 -1.38
C PHE A 70 6.76 -4.84 -1.66
N GLY A 71 5.84 -4.57 -0.74
CA GLY A 71 5.01 -3.38 -0.85
C GLY A 71 4.01 -3.23 0.29
N PRO A 72 3.35 -2.07 0.37
CA PRO A 72 2.18 -1.93 1.22
C PRO A 72 1.03 -2.76 0.64
N LEU A 73 0.21 -3.31 1.49
CA LEU A 73 -1.06 -3.89 1.09
C LEU A 73 -2.10 -3.61 2.17
N VAL A 74 -2.56 -2.35 2.22
CA VAL A 74 -2.43 -1.28 1.20
C VAL A 74 -2.04 0.04 1.84
N TYR A 75 -1.63 1.04 1.04
CA TYR A 75 -1.77 2.44 1.42
C TYR A 75 -3.26 2.83 1.38
N PRO A 76 -3.88 3.25 2.48
CA PRO A 76 -5.23 3.82 2.49
C PRO A 76 -5.18 5.26 1.96
N LEU A 77 -5.38 5.42 0.64
CA LEU A 77 -5.06 6.66 -0.08
C LEU A 77 -5.69 7.92 0.53
N GLY A 78 -6.89 7.79 1.11
CA GLY A 78 -7.57 8.92 1.75
C GLY A 78 -6.80 9.56 2.91
N LEU A 79 -5.82 8.86 3.50
CA LEU A 79 -4.99 9.35 4.60
C LEU A 79 -3.73 10.08 4.13
N TYR A 80 -3.45 10.09 2.81
CA TYR A 80 -2.20 10.61 2.24
C TYR A 80 -2.44 11.88 1.42
N HIS A 81 -1.45 12.77 1.46
CA HIS A 81 -1.33 13.82 0.47
C HIS A 81 -0.68 13.23 -0.79
N PRO A 82 -1.33 13.28 -1.98
CA PRO A 82 -0.90 12.55 -3.17
C PRO A 82 0.52 12.91 -3.64
N LEU A 83 0.93 14.17 -3.61
CA LEU A 83 2.29 14.57 -4.00
C LEU A 83 3.34 13.91 -3.08
N ARG A 84 3.11 13.93 -1.76
CA ARG A 84 4.02 13.30 -0.80
C ARG A 84 4.12 11.79 -1.03
N LEU A 85 3.01 11.16 -1.36
CA LEU A 85 2.99 9.72 -1.62
C LEU A 85 3.68 9.35 -2.93
N ILE A 86 3.56 10.17 -3.99
CA ILE A 86 4.33 10.00 -5.24
C ILE A 86 5.83 9.98 -4.94
N GLU A 87 6.32 10.95 -4.17
CA GLU A 87 7.74 11.05 -3.83
C GLU A 87 8.21 9.82 -3.02
N GLU A 88 7.43 9.36 -2.04
CA GLU A 88 7.72 8.18 -1.23
C GLU A 88 7.78 6.90 -2.09
N ILE A 89 6.81 6.71 -2.98
CA ILE A 89 6.78 5.58 -3.93
C ILE A 89 8.03 5.58 -4.81
N CYS A 90 8.39 6.74 -5.38
CA CYS A 90 9.58 6.86 -6.21
C CYS A 90 10.86 6.54 -5.43
N MET A 91 10.96 6.99 -4.17
CA MET A 91 12.11 6.69 -3.31
C MET A 91 12.20 5.18 -3.01
N LEU A 92 11.10 4.54 -2.60
CA LEU A 92 11.07 3.11 -2.30
C LEU A 92 11.41 2.25 -3.52
N ASP A 93 10.87 2.61 -4.68
CA ASP A 93 11.14 1.90 -5.93
C ASP A 93 12.63 2.02 -6.33
N THR A 94 13.20 3.22 -6.17
CA THR A 94 14.63 3.47 -6.44
C THR A 94 15.54 2.77 -5.43
N LEU A 95 15.23 2.83 -4.12
CA LEU A 95 16.01 2.18 -3.06
C LEU A 95 16.05 0.65 -3.21
N SER A 96 15.06 0.08 -3.87
CA SER A 96 14.93 -1.36 -4.08
C SER A 96 15.32 -1.83 -5.48
N ASP A 97 15.77 -0.94 -6.36
CA ASP A 97 16.04 -1.25 -7.77
C ASP A 97 14.83 -1.93 -8.45
N GLY A 98 13.64 -1.32 -8.30
CA GLY A 98 12.43 -1.75 -9.00
C GLY A 98 11.74 -2.99 -8.43
N ARG A 99 11.88 -3.28 -7.13
CA ARG A 99 11.20 -4.42 -6.48
C ARG A 99 9.89 -4.05 -5.79
N LEU A 100 9.52 -2.78 -5.78
CA LEU A 100 8.28 -2.32 -5.16
C LEU A 100 7.05 -2.87 -5.90
N GLU A 101 6.04 -3.31 -5.16
CA GLU A 101 4.67 -3.56 -5.59
C GLU A 101 3.76 -2.57 -4.87
N LEU A 102 3.02 -1.78 -5.61
CA LEU A 102 2.23 -0.67 -5.07
C LEU A 102 0.81 -1.12 -4.73
N GLY A 103 0.56 -1.45 -3.49
CA GLY A 103 -0.78 -1.74 -3.02
C GLY A 103 -1.51 -0.48 -2.55
N VAL A 104 -2.70 -0.26 -3.07
CA VAL A 104 -3.56 0.88 -2.72
C VAL A 104 -4.97 0.43 -2.37
N GLY A 105 -5.62 1.19 -1.51
CA GLY A 105 -7.00 0.93 -1.11
C GLY A 105 -7.68 2.17 -0.57
N ARG A 106 -9.00 2.07 -0.45
CA ARG A 106 -9.81 3.14 0.15
C ARG A 106 -9.57 3.29 1.66
N GLY A 107 -9.07 2.25 2.30
CA GLY A 107 -9.10 2.10 3.76
C GLY A 107 -10.42 1.47 4.23
N ALA A 108 -10.33 0.62 5.25
CA ALA A 108 -11.48 -0.14 5.73
C ALA A 108 -12.10 0.44 6.99
N SER A 109 -11.35 1.25 7.74
CA SER A 109 -11.73 1.73 9.07
C SER A 109 -12.22 3.18 9.04
N PRO A 110 -13.50 3.44 9.30
CA PRO A 110 -14.00 4.82 9.44
C PRO A 110 -13.40 5.52 10.68
N TYR A 111 -12.97 4.77 11.70
CA TYR A 111 -12.30 5.32 12.87
C TYR A 111 -10.93 5.91 12.49
N GLU A 112 -10.14 5.14 11.73
CA GLU A 112 -8.84 5.63 11.25
C GLU A 112 -9.00 6.86 10.38
N ALA A 113 -9.94 6.88 9.45
CA ALA A 113 -10.25 8.07 8.66
C ALA A 113 -10.57 9.28 9.54
N GLY A 114 -11.35 9.08 10.63
CA GLY A 114 -11.67 10.12 11.61
C GLY A 114 -10.43 10.66 12.35
N PHE A 115 -9.44 9.82 12.68
CA PHE A 115 -8.20 10.27 13.32
C PHE A 115 -7.40 11.24 12.44
N PHE A 116 -7.52 11.12 11.14
CA PHE A 116 -6.88 11.98 10.14
C PHE A 116 -7.78 13.10 9.61
N GLY A 117 -8.97 13.30 10.22
CA GLY A 117 -9.91 14.34 9.80
C GLY A 117 -10.53 14.11 8.41
N VAL A 118 -10.51 12.87 7.92
CA VAL A 118 -11.11 12.51 6.63
C VAL A 118 -12.58 12.14 6.83
N ASP A 119 -13.46 12.80 6.08
CA ASP A 119 -14.90 12.46 6.09
C ASP A 119 -15.10 11.10 5.38
N PRO A 120 -15.61 10.07 6.09
CA PRO A 120 -15.87 8.77 5.49
C PRO A 120 -16.82 8.80 4.29
N ARG A 121 -17.70 9.81 4.20
CA ARG A 121 -18.67 9.98 3.10
C ARG A 121 -18.00 10.34 1.78
N SER A 122 -16.86 11.01 1.83
CA SER A 122 -16.05 11.37 0.64
C SER A 122 -14.97 10.34 0.31
N SER A 123 -14.97 9.17 0.97
CA SER A 123 -13.86 8.21 0.88
C SER A 123 -13.71 7.58 -0.49
N VAL A 124 -14.81 7.43 -1.24
CA VAL A 124 -14.79 6.85 -2.60
C VAL A 124 -14.20 7.86 -3.58
N GLU A 125 -14.78 9.06 -3.64
CA GLU A 125 -14.38 10.12 -4.56
C GLU A 125 -12.93 10.55 -4.29
N ARG A 126 -12.55 10.63 -3.01
CA ARG A 126 -11.18 10.96 -2.61
C ARG A 126 -10.19 9.86 -3.01
N PHE A 127 -10.56 8.60 -2.87
CA PHE A 127 -9.73 7.47 -3.31
C PHE A 127 -9.51 7.51 -4.82
N GLU A 128 -10.57 7.70 -5.60
CA GLU A 128 -10.51 7.74 -7.06
C GLU A 128 -9.66 8.91 -7.55
N GLU A 129 -9.86 10.10 -6.98
CA GLU A 129 -9.08 11.29 -7.33
C GLU A 129 -7.59 11.11 -7.00
N ILE A 130 -7.25 10.61 -5.81
CA ILE A 130 -5.85 10.38 -5.44
C ILE A 130 -5.23 9.30 -6.32
N LEU A 131 -5.93 8.23 -6.63
CA LEU A 131 -5.45 7.17 -7.52
C LEU A 131 -5.11 7.71 -8.91
N GLU A 132 -5.99 8.55 -9.48
CA GLU A 132 -5.73 9.22 -10.76
C GLU A 132 -4.47 10.10 -10.69
N ILE A 133 -4.32 10.90 -9.62
CA ILE A 133 -3.15 11.74 -9.39
C ILE A 133 -1.88 10.89 -9.31
N LEU A 134 -1.91 9.75 -8.59
CA LEU A 134 -0.76 8.85 -8.47
C LEU A 134 -0.34 8.28 -9.83
N ILE A 135 -1.29 7.72 -10.58
CA ILE A 135 -1.00 7.13 -11.90
C ILE A 135 -0.40 8.19 -12.83
N LYS A 136 -0.98 9.38 -12.86
CA LYS A 136 -0.50 10.50 -13.68
C LYS A 136 0.88 10.98 -13.25
N GLY A 137 1.09 11.16 -11.94
CA GLY A 137 2.34 11.66 -11.39
C GLY A 137 3.50 10.67 -11.54
N LEU A 138 3.28 9.38 -11.30
CA LEU A 138 4.31 8.36 -11.45
C LEU A 138 4.78 8.18 -12.90
N GLY A 139 3.93 8.51 -13.88
CA GLY A 139 4.25 8.43 -15.31
C GLY A 139 4.76 9.73 -15.94
N SER A 140 4.89 10.85 -15.20
CA SER A 140 5.15 12.17 -15.76
C SER A 140 6.25 12.92 -15.00
N LYS A 141 6.91 13.86 -15.68
CA LYS A 141 7.89 14.78 -15.07
C LYS A 141 7.26 16.01 -14.43
N HIS A 142 5.99 16.26 -14.70
CA HIS A 142 5.22 17.37 -14.12
C HIS A 142 3.83 16.87 -13.77
N LEU A 143 3.31 17.37 -12.68
CA LEU A 143 1.94 17.09 -12.24
C LEU A 143 1.06 18.32 -12.51
N ASP A 144 0.12 18.14 -13.43
CA ASP A 144 -1.01 19.04 -13.67
C ASP A 144 -2.30 18.29 -13.38
N PHE A 145 -3.10 18.80 -12.44
CA PHE A 145 -4.36 18.16 -12.06
C PHE A 145 -5.34 19.18 -11.51
N GLN A 146 -6.61 19.03 -11.84
CA GLN A 146 -7.70 19.84 -11.31
C GLN A 146 -8.84 18.91 -10.91
N GLY A 147 -8.98 18.68 -9.61
CA GLY A 147 -10.03 17.84 -9.02
C GLY A 147 -10.88 18.57 -7.99
N ALA A 148 -11.69 17.80 -7.27
CA ALA A 148 -12.53 18.30 -6.20
C ALA A 148 -11.76 18.55 -4.89
N PHE A 149 -10.74 17.73 -4.62
CA PHE A 149 -9.96 17.75 -3.37
C PHE A 149 -8.57 18.35 -3.58
N TYR A 150 -7.97 18.18 -4.78
CA TYR A 150 -6.60 18.58 -5.04
C TYR A 150 -6.51 19.37 -6.35
N LYS A 151 -5.60 20.36 -6.34
CA LYS A 151 -5.22 21.11 -7.51
C LYS A 151 -3.71 21.21 -7.56
N PHE A 152 -3.12 20.86 -8.74
CA PHE A 152 -1.70 20.99 -9.02
C PHE A 152 -1.52 21.70 -10.35
N GLU A 153 -0.63 22.69 -10.39
CA GLU A 153 -0.34 23.46 -11.60
C GLU A 153 1.17 23.33 -11.89
N LYS A 154 1.52 22.54 -12.91
CA LYS A 154 2.90 22.32 -13.39
C LYS A 154 3.91 22.03 -12.28
N VAL A 155 3.51 21.26 -11.26
CA VAL A 155 4.41 20.88 -10.16
C VAL A 155 5.50 19.97 -10.71
N PRO A 156 6.79 20.35 -10.63
CA PRO A 156 7.86 19.50 -11.11
C PRO A 156 8.04 18.26 -10.24
N LEU A 157 8.16 17.10 -10.87
CA LEU A 157 8.43 15.81 -10.20
C LEU A 157 9.87 15.42 -10.50
N ALA A 158 10.77 15.74 -9.56
CA ALA A 158 12.20 15.47 -9.69
C ALA A 158 12.54 13.97 -9.59
N LEU A 159 11.72 13.22 -8.83
CA LEU A 159 11.85 11.78 -8.69
C LEU A 159 10.92 11.06 -9.67
N GLN A 160 11.43 9.94 -10.18
CA GLN A 160 10.66 9.04 -11.04
C GLN A 160 10.91 7.60 -10.60
N PRO A 161 9.93 6.70 -10.68
CA PRO A 161 10.16 5.31 -10.34
C PRO A 161 11.09 4.63 -11.37
N VAL A 162 11.80 3.60 -10.94
CA VAL A 162 12.60 2.73 -11.82
C VAL A 162 11.67 1.94 -12.75
N GLN A 163 10.60 1.40 -12.20
CA GLN A 163 9.60 0.64 -12.94
C GLN A 163 8.70 1.56 -13.76
N ARG A 164 8.44 1.20 -15.02
CA ARG A 164 7.65 2.02 -15.96
C ARG A 164 6.36 1.31 -16.40
N PRO A 165 5.25 2.03 -16.53
CA PRO A 165 5.03 3.47 -16.24
C PRO A 165 5.00 3.77 -14.73
N HIS A 166 4.82 2.78 -13.89
CA HIS A 166 4.79 2.80 -12.42
C HIS A 166 5.05 1.37 -11.89
N PRO A 167 5.33 1.19 -10.59
CA PRO A 167 5.37 -0.13 -9.97
C PRO A 167 4.07 -0.91 -10.23
N PRO A 168 4.09 -2.26 -10.26
CA PRO A 168 2.87 -3.06 -10.38
C PRO A 168 1.82 -2.63 -9.35
N LEU A 169 0.64 -2.27 -9.84
CA LEU A 169 -0.45 -1.74 -9.01
C LEU A 169 -1.34 -2.87 -8.51
N TRP A 170 -1.58 -2.91 -7.21
CA TRP A 170 -2.52 -3.77 -6.53
C TRP A 170 -3.65 -2.92 -5.93
N VAL A 171 -4.88 -3.22 -6.27
CA VAL A 171 -6.05 -2.53 -5.70
C VAL A 171 -6.81 -3.49 -4.79
N ALA A 172 -6.91 -3.12 -3.50
CA ALA A 172 -7.69 -3.91 -2.57
C ALA A 172 -9.18 -3.58 -2.68
N THR A 173 -9.98 -4.62 -2.83
CA THR A 173 -11.44 -4.51 -2.86
C THR A 173 -12.12 -5.62 -2.08
N ARG A 174 -13.33 -5.33 -1.59
CA ARG A 174 -14.25 -6.31 -0.99
C ARG A 174 -15.38 -6.68 -1.95
N SER A 175 -15.48 -5.98 -3.09
CA SER A 175 -16.53 -6.17 -4.08
C SER A 175 -16.09 -7.22 -5.09
N LEU A 176 -16.81 -8.34 -5.13
CA LEU A 176 -16.64 -9.36 -6.16
C LEU A 176 -16.99 -8.81 -7.55
N ASP A 177 -17.98 -7.92 -7.63
CA ASP A 177 -18.41 -7.33 -8.91
C ASP A 177 -17.41 -6.28 -9.42
N GLY A 178 -16.72 -5.56 -8.50
CA GLY A 178 -15.70 -4.57 -8.86
C GLY A 178 -14.37 -5.18 -9.29
N ALA A 179 -14.02 -6.36 -8.80
CA ALA A 179 -12.73 -7.00 -9.07
C ALA A 179 -12.46 -7.23 -10.58
N PRO A 180 -13.40 -7.74 -11.39
CA PRO A 180 -13.19 -7.90 -12.84
C PRO A 180 -12.98 -6.57 -13.58
N HIS A 181 -13.58 -5.49 -13.11
CA HIS A 181 -13.39 -4.16 -13.69
C HIS A 181 -11.94 -3.67 -13.47
N LEU A 182 -11.45 -3.74 -12.23
CA LEU A 182 -10.08 -3.38 -11.88
C LEU A 182 -9.03 -4.22 -12.66
N ALA A 183 -9.27 -5.53 -12.78
CA ALA A 183 -8.38 -6.41 -13.53
C ALA A 183 -8.33 -6.05 -15.02
N ARG A 184 -9.46 -5.67 -15.62
CA ARG A 184 -9.50 -5.21 -17.03
C ARG A 184 -8.75 -3.90 -17.26
N GLN A 185 -8.60 -3.07 -16.22
CA GLN A 185 -7.80 -1.86 -16.26
C GLN A 185 -6.29 -2.13 -16.06
N GLY A 186 -5.88 -3.40 -15.96
CA GLY A 186 -4.48 -3.80 -15.80
C GLY A 186 -3.97 -3.80 -14.36
N SER A 187 -4.85 -3.59 -13.37
CA SER A 187 -4.47 -3.67 -11.96
C SER A 187 -4.48 -5.12 -11.47
N ASN A 188 -3.53 -5.48 -10.61
CA ASN A 188 -3.66 -6.67 -9.79
C ASN A 188 -4.74 -6.42 -8.72
N VAL A 189 -5.47 -7.46 -8.35
CA VAL A 189 -6.57 -7.33 -7.39
C VAL A 189 -6.25 -8.11 -6.13
N ALA A 190 -6.25 -7.41 -5.00
CA ALA A 190 -6.22 -8.01 -3.68
C ALA A 190 -7.67 -8.11 -3.15
N LEU A 191 -8.19 -9.32 -3.09
CA LEU A 191 -9.57 -9.57 -2.67
C LEU A 191 -9.62 -10.00 -1.21
N SER A 192 -10.24 -9.18 -0.37
CA SER A 192 -10.60 -9.56 0.99
C SER A 192 -12.01 -10.14 0.98
N LEU A 193 -12.12 -11.46 1.04
CA LEU A 193 -13.42 -12.11 1.09
C LEU A 193 -14.14 -11.74 2.40
N PRO A 194 -15.42 -11.38 2.36
CA PRO A 194 -16.23 -11.27 3.56
C PRO A 194 -16.22 -12.62 4.28
N ARG A 195 -16.18 -12.61 5.60
CA ARG A 195 -16.37 -13.86 6.38
C ARG A 195 -17.67 -14.49 5.91
N SER A 196 -17.60 -15.73 5.43
CA SER A 196 -18.79 -16.46 4.96
C SER A 196 -19.86 -16.44 6.06
N GLU A 197 -21.13 -16.31 5.66
CA GLU A 197 -22.27 -16.35 6.60
C GLU A 197 -22.35 -17.66 7.38
N GLU A 198 -21.72 -18.72 6.90
CA GLU A 198 -21.62 -20.03 7.55
C GLU A 198 -21.04 -19.99 8.97
N ARG A 199 -20.25 -18.95 9.33
CA ARG A 199 -19.80 -18.76 10.71
C ARG A 199 -20.83 -18.07 11.62
N ARG A 200 -21.96 -17.59 11.08
CA ARG A 200 -23.05 -17.00 11.89
C ARG A 200 -24.04 -18.04 12.44
N VAL A 201 -24.02 -19.27 11.97
CA VAL A 201 -24.97 -20.32 12.35
C VAL A 201 -24.46 -21.17 13.53
N GLY A 202 -23.29 -20.91 14.05
CA GLY A 202 -22.64 -21.68 15.14
C GLY A 202 -22.54 -20.92 16.46
N LYS A 203 -23.59 -20.13 16.85
CA LYS A 203 -23.72 -19.60 18.22
C LYS A 203 -25.12 -19.83 18.74
#